data_818a8cc240e41e346a24cb10cdc52167
#
_entry.id   818a8cc240e41e346a24cb10cdc52167
#
_cell.length_a   1.000
_cell.length_b   1.000
_cell.length_c   1.000
_cell.angle_alpha   90.00
_cell.angle_beta   90.00
_cell.angle_gamma   90.00
#
_symmetry.space_group_name_H-M   'P 1'
#
loop_
_entity.id
_entity.type
_entity.pdbx_description
1 polymer ?
#
loop_
_entity_poly.entity_id
_entity_poly.type
_entity_poly.pdbx_seq_one_letter_code
_entity_poly.pdbx_strand_id
1 'polypeptide(L)'
;MRHLYISTLLSILFSCLVNAVNSQNIKVTLLGTGAPIPSIERFGPSILVEAGGQKLLFDCGRGAAQRLWQLKMPLREVDALFLTHLHSDHVVGIPDLWLTGWIPAVYGRRAKPFDVYGPDGTKNMMEGLRQAFTWDIITRSKEMNKADSGALTTGTDISEGYVWDKNGIKVIPFTVRHADFIDSALGYRIEYGGRTVILSGDTRYSENLIKYAKGADLLVHEVAASNDYSTKNSPLINQILNFHTQPEDAARVFNQVNPKMAVYSHIVVLTAEAVYPPPTVSEILSRTQKTYKGPLQMGEDLMSIEVGDKIMVKKFVQGGKQPEKIR
;
A
#
# COMPACT_ATOMS: atom_id res chain seq x y z
N MET A 1 16.65 -68.84 46.25
CA MET A 1 15.51 -68.21 45.59
C MET A 1 15.63 -66.67 45.76
N ARG A 2 16.09 -65.97 44.73
CA ARG A 2 16.23 -64.53 44.77
C ARG A 2 15.25 -63.97 43.66
N HIS A 3 14.24 -63.28 44.09
CA HIS A 3 13.31 -62.62 43.16
C HIS A 3 13.94 -61.30 42.68
N LEU A 4 14.11 -61.19 41.37
CA LEU A 4 14.58 -60.00 40.69
C LEU A 4 13.35 -59.19 40.35
N TYR A 5 13.13 -57.97 40.91
CA TYR A 5 12.13 -57.01 40.53
C TYR A 5 12.70 -56.13 39.42
N ILE A 6 12.17 -56.26 38.22
CA ILE A 6 12.43 -55.36 37.11
C ILE A 6 11.44 -54.20 37.21
N SER A 7 11.94 -53.03 37.58
CA SER A 7 11.17 -51.78 37.61
C SER A 7 11.27 -51.11 36.24
N THR A 8 10.16 -51.11 35.53
CA THR A 8 10.03 -50.44 34.22
C THR A 8 9.76 -48.97 34.46
N LEU A 9 10.76 -48.09 34.22
CA LEU A 9 10.59 -46.65 34.21
C LEU A 9 9.93 -46.26 32.88
N LEU A 10 8.69 -45.85 32.95
CA LEU A 10 7.94 -45.26 31.81
C LEU A 10 8.30 -43.78 31.73
N SER A 11 9.23 -43.44 30.84
CA SER A 11 9.57 -42.06 30.55
C SER A 11 8.51 -41.44 29.65
N ILE A 12 7.62 -40.64 30.24
CA ILE A 12 6.67 -39.82 29.51
C ILE A 12 7.45 -38.62 28.92
N LEU A 13 7.79 -38.71 27.62
CA LEU A 13 8.24 -37.54 26.85
C LEU A 13 7.06 -36.63 26.64
N PHE A 14 6.95 -35.57 27.43
CA PHE A 14 6.06 -34.47 27.19
C PHE A 14 6.67 -33.63 26.06
N SER A 15 6.33 -33.94 24.80
CA SER A 15 6.65 -33.09 23.64
C SER A 15 5.88 -31.80 23.78
N CYS A 16 6.51 -30.75 24.29
CA CYS A 16 6.04 -29.40 24.14
C CYS A 16 6.10 -29.05 22.67
N LEU A 17 5.00 -29.26 21.96
CA LEU A 17 4.72 -28.60 20.69
C LEU A 17 4.59 -27.10 20.99
N VAL A 18 5.70 -26.40 20.92
CA VAL A 18 5.69 -24.95 20.77
C VAL A 18 5.09 -24.71 19.39
N ASN A 19 3.76 -24.60 19.33
CA ASN A 19 3.12 -23.98 18.20
C ASN A 19 3.71 -22.57 18.10
N ALA A 20 4.63 -22.37 17.16
CA ALA A 20 4.96 -21.05 16.72
C ALA A 20 3.64 -20.44 16.26
N VAL A 21 3.05 -19.62 17.10
CA VAL A 21 1.91 -18.80 16.74
C VAL A 21 2.42 -17.93 15.60
N ASN A 22 2.20 -18.38 14.36
CA ASN A 22 2.42 -17.55 13.21
C ASN A 22 1.63 -16.27 13.48
N SER A 23 2.35 -15.19 13.74
CA SER A 23 1.75 -13.89 14.00
C SER A 23 0.82 -13.59 12.83
N GLN A 24 -0.49 -13.65 13.08
CA GLN A 24 -1.52 -13.33 12.08
C GLN A 24 -1.64 -11.81 11.89
N ASN A 25 -0.49 -11.14 11.87
CA ASN A 25 -0.40 -9.69 11.71
C ASN A 25 -0.37 -9.33 10.23
N ILE A 26 -0.90 -8.15 9.94
CA ILE A 26 -0.69 -7.47 8.66
C ILE A 26 0.37 -6.40 8.88
N LYS A 27 1.41 -6.38 8.06
CA LYS A 27 2.36 -5.27 8.05
C LYS A 27 2.12 -4.41 6.82
N VAL A 28 1.89 -3.14 7.03
CA VAL A 28 1.69 -2.12 5.98
C VAL A 28 2.90 -1.21 5.97
N THR A 29 3.54 -1.04 4.82
CA THR A 29 4.65 -0.11 4.65
C THR A 29 4.31 0.90 3.56
N LEU A 30 4.32 2.18 3.90
CA LEU A 30 4.09 3.27 2.96
C LEU A 30 5.39 3.50 2.17
N LEU A 31 5.50 2.96 0.96
CA LEU A 31 6.70 3.14 0.14
C LEU A 31 6.82 4.55 -0.40
N GLY A 32 5.69 5.14 -0.77
CA GLY A 32 5.59 6.52 -1.22
C GLY A 32 4.26 7.11 -0.77
N THR A 33 4.32 8.32 -0.22
CA THR A 33 3.17 9.04 0.36
C THR A 33 2.86 10.34 -0.39
N GLY A 34 3.57 10.60 -1.49
CA GLY A 34 3.38 11.77 -2.33
C GLY A 34 2.20 11.63 -3.28
N ALA A 35 2.06 12.63 -4.13
CA ALA A 35 1.05 12.84 -5.14
C ALA A 35 1.76 13.10 -6.49
N PRO A 36 1.09 13.57 -7.57
CA PRO A 36 1.75 13.82 -8.87
C PRO A 36 2.95 14.77 -8.80
N ILE A 37 3.02 15.63 -7.78
CA ILE A 37 4.08 16.64 -7.61
C ILE A 37 5.43 15.94 -7.41
N PRO A 38 6.45 16.22 -8.25
CA PRO A 38 7.77 15.61 -8.08
C PRO A 38 8.41 16.02 -6.76
N SER A 39 8.80 15.04 -5.94
CA SER A 39 9.52 15.24 -4.68
C SER A 39 10.50 14.10 -4.46
N ILE A 40 11.63 14.41 -3.83
CA ILE A 40 12.59 13.40 -3.36
C ILE A 40 12.28 12.95 -1.93
N GLU A 41 11.49 13.72 -1.20
CA GLU A 41 11.10 13.48 0.19
C GLU A 41 9.90 12.56 0.27
N ARG A 42 8.94 12.72 -0.67
CA ARG A 42 7.75 11.89 -0.82
C ARG A 42 7.67 11.34 -2.24
N PHE A 43 7.91 10.05 -2.38
CA PHE A 43 7.79 9.37 -3.65
C PHE A 43 6.31 9.17 -4.02
N GLY A 44 6.07 8.79 -5.27
CA GLY A 44 4.72 8.56 -5.77
C GLY A 44 3.97 7.47 -4.99
N PRO A 45 2.62 7.49 -4.98
CA PRO A 45 1.81 6.62 -4.14
C PRO A 45 2.13 5.14 -4.40
N SER A 46 2.48 4.45 -3.31
CA SER A 46 2.75 3.01 -3.34
C SER A 46 2.75 2.47 -1.91
N ILE A 47 2.01 1.39 -1.67
CA ILE A 47 1.86 0.78 -0.35
C ILE A 47 2.14 -0.71 -0.45
N LEU A 48 3.08 -1.20 0.37
CA LEU A 48 3.37 -2.63 0.51
C LEU A 48 2.58 -3.22 1.68
N VAL A 49 1.86 -4.31 1.43
CA VAL A 49 1.17 -5.09 2.45
C VAL A 49 1.77 -6.49 2.51
N GLU A 50 2.26 -6.86 3.69
CA GLU A 50 2.86 -8.17 3.96
C GLU A 50 1.98 -8.93 4.96
N ALA A 51 1.47 -10.09 4.57
CA ALA A 51 0.68 -10.97 5.44
C ALA A 51 0.65 -12.38 4.85
N GLY A 52 0.48 -13.43 5.65
CA GLY A 52 0.36 -14.82 5.20
C GLY A 52 1.45 -15.29 4.25
N GLY A 53 2.65 -14.72 4.33
CA GLY A 53 3.75 -14.99 3.42
C GLY A 53 3.63 -14.35 2.04
N GLN A 54 2.59 -13.53 1.79
CA GLN A 54 2.42 -12.76 0.56
C GLN A 54 2.93 -11.33 0.74
N LYS A 55 3.44 -10.76 -0.33
CA LYS A 55 3.86 -9.35 -0.44
C LYS A 55 3.08 -8.70 -1.58
N LEU A 56 2.08 -7.95 -1.22
CA LEU A 56 1.13 -7.31 -2.12
C LEU A 56 1.44 -5.83 -2.22
N LEU A 57 1.57 -5.32 -3.43
CA LEU A 57 1.79 -3.90 -3.67
C LEU A 57 0.47 -3.25 -4.10
N PHE A 58 0.17 -2.10 -3.54
CA PHE A 58 -0.98 -1.27 -3.92
C PHE A 58 -0.46 0.04 -4.49
N ASP A 59 -0.78 0.29 -5.74
CA ASP A 59 -0.21 1.29 -6.62
C ASP A 59 1.32 1.16 -6.80
N CYS A 60 1.80 1.68 -7.91
CA CYS A 60 3.20 1.65 -8.28
C CYS A 60 3.61 3.01 -8.85
N GLY A 61 3.64 4.00 -7.98
CA GLY A 61 4.04 5.35 -8.32
C GLY A 61 5.55 5.46 -8.54
N ARG A 62 5.99 6.69 -8.85
CA ARG A 62 7.40 6.99 -9.10
C ARG A 62 8.25 6.59 -7.90
N GLY A 63 9.26 5.75 -8.16
CA GLY A 63 10.26 5.35 -7.16
C GLY A 63 9.87 4.14 -6.30
N ALA A 64 8.78 3.44 -6.59
CA ALA A 64 8.38 2.24 -5.85
C ALA A 64 9.50 1.17 -5.83
N ALA A 65 10.15 0.91 -6.96
CA ALA A 65 11.26 -0.04 -7.05
C ALA A 65 12.45 0.36 -6.17
N GLN A 66 12.81 1.65 -6.15
CA GLN A 66 13.89 2.18 -5.32
C GLN A 66 13.58 2.06 -3.84
N ARG A 67 12.33 2.30 -3.43
CA ARG A 67 11.89 2.17 -2.04
C ARG A 67 11.88 0.71 -1.57
N LEU A 68 11.45 -0.22 -2.41
CA LEU A 68 11.57 -1.66 -2.13
C LEU A 68 13.02 -2.07 -1.93
N TRP A 69 13.92 -1.64 -2.81
CA TRP A 69 15.35 -1.94 -2.68
C TRP A 69 16.00 -1.28 -1.46
N GLN A 70 15.56 -0.09 -1.07
CA GLN A 70 15.99 0.57 0.17
C GLN A 70 15.61 -0.25 1.42
N LEU A 71 14.50 -0.97 1.38
CA LEU A 71 14.09 -1.93 2.42
C LEU A 71 14.85 -3.27 2.33
N LYS A 72 15.82 -3.42 1.41
CA LYS A 72 16.52 -4.68 1.14
C LYS A 72 15.60 -5.79 0.61
N MET A 73 14.47 -5.44 0.03
CA MET A 73 13.53 -6.37 -0.56
C MET A 73 13.79 -6.52 -2.06
N PRO A 74 14.16 -7.71 -2.54
CA PRO A 74 14.26 -7.98 -3.97
C PRO A 74 12.93 -7.79 -4.67
N LEU A 75 12.94 -7.15 -5.84
CA LEU A 75 11.72 -6.80 -6.58
C LEU A 75 10.89 -8.01 -7.03
N ARG A 76 11.54 -9.20 -7.18
CA ARG A 76 10.85 -10.47 -7.47
C ARG A 76 9.88 -10.91 -6.36
N GLU A 77 10.04 -10.39 -5.15
CA GLU A 77 9.26 -10.79 -3.99
C GLU A 77 7.88 -10.13 -3.94
N VAL A 78 7.60 -9.16 -4.81
CA VAL A 78 6.24 -8.66 -5.00
C VAL A 78 5.43 -9.75 -5.71
N ASP A 79 4.43 -10.29 -5.00
CA ASP A 79 3.60 -11.39 -5.47
C ASP A 79 2.49 -10.95 -6.42
N ALA A 80 1.92 -9.78 -6.19
CA ALA A 80 0.93 -9.15 -7.05
C ALA A 80 0.90 -7.63 -6.84
N LEU A 81 0.48 -6.90 -7.88
CA LEU A 81 0.22 -5.46 -7.85
C LEU A 81 -1.29 -5.23 -7.99
N PHE A 82 -1.84 -4.39 -7.13
CA PHE A 82 -3.22 -3.92 -7.17
C PHE A 82 -3.23 -2.41 -7.44
N LEU A 83 -4.01 -1.97 -8.42
CA LEU A 83 -4.10 -0.55 -8.80
C LEU A 83 -5.42 0.03 -8.31
N THR A 84 -5.36 1.21 -7.70
CA THR A 84 -6.56 1.94 -7.28
C THR A 84 -7.25 2.58 -8.48
N HIS A 85 -6.49 3.19 -9.37
CA HIS A 85 -6.93 3.78 -10.63
C HIS A 85 -5.71 4.00 -11.56
N LEU A 86 -5.93 4.52 -12.76
CA LEU A 86 -4.90 4.56 -13.81
C LEU A 86 -4.29 5.96 -14.04
N HIS A 87 -4.36 6.88 -13.08
CA HIS A 87 -3.57 8.10 -13.15
C HIS A 87 -2.08 7.79 -13.14
N SER A 88 -1.32 8.63 -13.85
CA SER A 88 0.09 8.36 -14.13
C SER A 88 0.95 8.24 -12.87
N ASP A 89 0.66 8.98 -11.83
CA ASP A 89 1.40 8.92 -10.56
C ASP A 89 1.20 7.61 -9.78
N HIS A 90 0.12 6.85 -10.06
CA HIS A 90 -0.15 5.52 -9.49
C HIS A 90 0.46 4.36 -10.31
N VAL A 91 0.83 4.59 -11.58
CA VAL A 91 1.22 3.50 -12.50
C VAL A 91 2.60 3.67 -13.14
N VAL A 92 3.20 4.87 -13.12
CA VAL A 92 4.43 5.17 -13.85
C VAL A 92 5.65 4.36 -13.41
N GLY A 93 5.66 3.81 -12.21
CA GLY A 93 6.71 2.93 -11.68
C GLY A 93 6.60 1.46 -12.13
N ILE A 94 5.49 1.08 -12.79
CA ILE A 94 5.26 -0.33 -13.18
C ILE A 94 6.37 -0.87 -14.08
N PRO A 95 6.79 -0.18 -15.15
CA PRO A 95 7.86 -0.69 -16.02
C PRO A 95 9.17 -0.92 -15.26
N ASP A 96 9.55 -0.02 -14.38
CA ASP A 96 10.75 -0.15 -13.57
C ASP A 96 10.67 -1.37 -12.63
N LEU A 97 9.60 -1.50 -11.86
CA LEU A 97 9.40 -2.64 -10.96
C LEU A 97 9.36 -3.98 -11.71
N TRP A 98 8.64 -4.03 -12.82
CA TRP A 98 8.42 -5.22 -13.61
C TRP A 98 9.70 -5.69 -14.30
N LEU A 99 10.32 -4.83 -15.09
CA LEU A 99 11.49 -5.21 -15.92
C LEU A 99 12.76 -5.35 -15.08
N THR A 100 13.02 -4.44 -14.15
CA THR A 100 14.14 -4.55 -13.21
C THR A 100 14.00 -5.77 -12.32
N GLY A 101 12.77 -6.12 -11.92
CA GLY A 101 12.47 -7.33 -11.17
C GLY A 101 12.78 -8.63 -11.90
N TRP A 102 12.81 -8.63 -13.24
CA TRP A 102 13.15 -9.79 -14.07
C TRP A 102 14.66 -9.97 -14.27
N ILE A 103 15.45 -8.90 -14.26
CA ILE A 103 16.91 -8.94 -14.48
C ILE A 103 17.58 -9.96 -13.54
N PRO A 104 18.53 -10.82 -14.03
CA PRO A 104 19.16 -11.88 -13.23
C PRO A 104 20.24 -11.35 -12.27
N ALA A 105 19.86 -10.40 -11.43
CA ALA A 105 20.70 -9.77 -10.41
C ALA A 105 20.08 -9.98 -9.01
N VAL A 106 20.80 -9.64 -7.97
CA VAL A 106 20.37 -9.84 -6.56
C VAL A 106 19.04 -9.14 -6.24
N TYR A 107 18.76 -8.04 -6.89
CA TYR A 107 17.53 -7.25 -6.75
C TYR A 107 16.36 -7.78 -7.59
N GLY A 108 16.63 -8.60 -8.60
CA GLY A 108 15.65 -9.11 -9.57
C GLY A 108 15.46 -10.62 -9.47
N ARG A 109 15.62 -11.35 -10.59
CA ARG A 109 15.45 -12.80 -10.76
C ARG A 109 14.02 -13.31 -10.72
N ARG A 110 13.04 -12.47 -11.07
CA ARG A 110 11.67 -12.97 -11.25
C ARG A 110 11.64 -14.07 -12.31
N ALA A 111 11.00 -15.19 -11.99
CA ALA A 111 10.90 -16.35 -12.88
C ALA A 111 9.45 -16.70 -13.24
N LYS A 112 8.47 -15.97 -12.68
CA LYS A 112 7.02 -16.10 -12.93
C LYS A 112 6.47 -14.80 -13.53
N PRO A 113 5.33 -14.84 -14.22
CA PRO A 113 4.66 -13.63 -14.68
C PRO A 113 4.42 -12.63 -13.53
N PHE A 114 4.38 -11.36 -13.87
CA PHE A 114 4.03 -10.29 -12.94
C PHE A 114 2.54 -9.98 -13.06
N ASP A 115 1.79 -10.35 -12.04
CA ASP A 115 0.34 -10.23 -12.01
C ASP A 115 -0.09 -8.84 -11.52
N VAL A 116 -0.91 -8.15 -12.34
CA VAL A 116 -1.43 -6.81 -12.06
C VAL A 116 -2.96 -6.84 -12.11
N TYR A 117 -3.58 -6.42 -11.03
CA TYR A 117 -5.03 -6.31 -10.87
C TYR A 117 -5.39 -4.83 -10.71
N GLY A 118 -6.47 -4.38 -11.32
CA GLY A 118 -6.92 -2.99 -11.17
C GLY A 118 -8.25 -2.74 -11.88
N PRO A 119 -8.71 -1.48 -11.92
CA PRO A 119 -9.95 -1.14 -12.58
C PRO A 119 -9.92 -1.41 -14.07
N ASP A 120 -11.06 -1.23 -14.72
CA ASP A 120 -11.19 -1.34 -16.18
C ASP A 120 -10.10 -0.53 -16.89
N GLY A 121 -9.49 -1.13 -17.93
CA GLY A 121 -8.33 -0.61 -18.65
C GLY A 121 -6.97 -1.12 -18.17
N THR A 122 -6.87 -1.77 -17.02
CA THR A 122 -5.61 -2.34 -16.52
C THR A 122 -5.03 -3.36 -17.48
N LYS A 123 -5.85 -4.26 -18.02
CA LYS A 123 -5.44 -5.23 -19.03
C LYS A 123 -4.84 -4.56 -20.26
N ASN A 124 -5.54 -3.58 -20.82
CA ASN A 124 -5.08 -2.84 -22.01
C ASN A 124 -3.77 -2.08 -21.74
N MET A 125 -3.66 -1.45 -20.57
CA MET A 125 -2.42 -0.76 -20.17
C MET A 125 -1.24 -1.73 -20.10
N MET A 126 -1.40 -2.89 -19.48
CA MET A 126 -0.32 -3.89 -19.36
C MET A 126 0.08 -4.49 -20.71
N GLU A 127 -0.87 -4.72 -21.60
CA GLU A 127 -0.60 -5.12 -22.99
C GLU A 127 0.17 -4.04 -23.73
N GLY A 128 -0.21 -2.76 -23.60
CA GLY A 128 0.49 -1.62 -24.19
C GLY A 128 1.93 -1.49 -23.67
N LEU A 129 2.15 -1.63 -22.36
CA LEU A 129 3.48 -1.62 -21.76
C LEU A 129 4.34 -2.77 -22.28
N ARG A 130 3.80 -3.98 -22.40
CA ARG A 130 4.51 -5.12 -22.98
C ARG A 130 4.94 -4.86 -24.42
N GLN A 131 4.07 -4.24 -25.22
CA GLN A 131 4.41 -3.85 -26.60
C GLN A 131 5.51 -2.78 -26.62
N ALA A 132 5.41 -1.75 -25.78
CA ALA A 132 6.40 -0.67 -25.70
C ALA A 132 7.81 -1.18 -25.36
N PHE A 133 7.92 -2.20 -24.50
CA PHE A 133 9.20 -2.76 -24.05
C PHE A 133 9.60 -4.06 -24.78
N THR A 134 8.93 -4.41 -25.87
CA THR A 134 9.21 -5.62 -26.66
C THR A 134 10.70 -5.71 -27.08
N TRP A 135 11.30 -4.59 -27.48
CA TRP A 135 12.70 -4.56 -27.89
C TRP A 135 13.64 -4.95 -26.72
N ASP A 136 13.45 -4.37 -25.55
CA ASP A 136 14.25 -4.67 -24.35
C ASP A 136 14.10 -6.14 -23.93
N ILE A 137 12.87 -6.64 -23.91
CA ILE A 137 12.56 -8.04 -23.54
C ILE A 137 13.27 -9.01 -24.48
N ILE A 138 13.13 -8.84 -25.79
CA ILE A 138 13.73 -9.74 -26.78
C ILE A 138 15.26 -9.69 -26.73
N THR A 139 15.82 -8.49 -26.62
CA THR A 139 17.27 -8.30 -26.60
C THR A 139 17.89 -8.92 -25.35
N ARG A 140 17.35 -8.61 -24.18
CA ARG A 140 17.82 -9.17 -22.92
C ARG A 140 17.63 -10.69 -22.82
N SER A 141 16.53 -11.24 -23.34
CA SER A 141 16.34 -12.70 -23.37
C SER A 141 17.47 -13.40 -24.12
N LYS A 142 17.93 -12.83 -25.24
CA LYS A 142 19.07 -13.35 -26.02
C LYS A 142 20.41 -13.16 -25.31
N GLU A 143 20.67 -11.94 -24.79
CA GLU A 143 21.92 -11.60 -24.09
C GLU A 143 22.12 -12.44 -22.82
N MET A 144 21.04 -12.68 -22.08
CA MET A 144 21.10 -13.42 -20.82
C MET A 144 20.90 -14.93 -20.98
N ASN A 145 20.66 -15.41 -22.20
CA ASN A 145 20.28 -16.82 -22.49
C ASN A 145 19.25 -17.35 -21.49
N LYS A 146 18.21 -16.56 -21.25
CA LYS A 146 17.20 -16.80 -20.24
C LYS A 146 15.80 -16.79 -20.85
N ALA A 147 14.96 -17.72 -20.40
CA ALA A 147 13.55 -17.70 -20.74
C ALA A 147 12.90 -16.39 -20.29
N ASP A 148 11.98 -15.87 -21.08
CA ASP A 148 11.28 -14.61 -20.88
C ASP A 148 10.10 -14.70 -19.88
N SER A 149 9.87 -15.88 -19.26
CA SER A 149 8.75 -16.10 -18.32
C SER A 149 8.64 -15.04 -17.21
N GLY A 150 9.78 -14.58 -16.70
CA GLY A 150 9.80 -13.51 -15.71
C GLY A 150 9.56 -12.10 -16.28
N ALA A 151 9.63 -11.94 -17.60
CA ALA A 151 9.25 -10.72 -18.31
C ALA A 151 7.78 -10.73 -18.75
N LEU A 152 7.08 -11.86 -18.61
CA LEU A 152 5.65 -11.90 -18.86
C LEU A 152 4.92 -11.10 -17.78
N THR A 153 3.82 -10.50 -18.18
CA THR A 153 2.92 -9.78 -17.26
C THR A 153 1.48 -10.02 -17.65
N THR A 154 0.61 -10.06 -16.67
CA THR A 154 -0.83 -10.17 -16.87
C THR A 154 -1.50 -8.92 -16.31
N GLY A 155 -2.45 -8.36 -17.03
CA GLY A 155 -3.39 -7.35 -16.53
C GLY A 155 -4.76 -7.99 -16.36
N THR A 156 -5.38 -7.79 -15.21
CA THR A 156 -6.73 -8.28 -14.90
C THR A 156 -7.59 -7.11 -14.45
N ASP A 157 -8.63 -6.83 -15.21
CA ASP A 157 -9.64 -5.83 -14.82
C ASP A 157 -10.51 -6.41 -13.71
N ILE A 158 -10.60 -5.70 -12.60
CA ILE A 158 -11.40 -6.05 -11.42
C ILE A 158 -12.32 -4.90 -11.02
N SER A 159 -13.39 -5.22 -10.33
CA SER A 159 -14.37 -4.26 -9.83
C SER A 159 -14.91 -4.67 -8.47
N GLU A 160 -15.77 -3.84 -7.89
CA GLU A 160 -16.48 -4.19 -6.66
C GLU A 160 -17.19 -5.54 -6.82
N GLY A 161 -17.08 -6.40 -5.81
CA GLY A 161 -17.57 -7.79 -5.83
C GLY A 161 -16.50 -8.83 -6.17
N TYR A 162 -15.36 -8.44 -6.75
CA TYR A 162 -14.22 -9.32 -6.90
C TYR A 162 -13.60 -9.64 -5.52
N VAL A 163 -13.08 -10.83 -5.36
CA VAL A 163 -12.31 -11.21 -4.15
C VAL A 163 -11.08 -11.97 -4.60
N TRP A 164 -9.91 -11.39 -4.32
CA TRP A 164 -8.65 -12.12 -4.42
C TRP A 164 -8.39 -12.80 -3.08
N ASP A 165 -8.20 -14.13 -3.09
CA ASP A 165 -7.98 -14.93 -1.88
C ASP A 165 -6.80 -15.86 -2.09
N LYS A 166 -5.77 -15.71 -1.26
CA LYS A 166 -4.58 -16.55 -1.31
C LYS A 166 -3.91 -16.60 0.06
N ASN A 167 -3.56 -17.80 0.51
CA ASN A 167 -2.90 -18.03 1.80
C ASN A 167 -3.65 -17.39 3.00
N GLY A 168 -4.99 -17.31 2.91
CA GLY A 168 -5.84 -16.73 3.94
C GLY A 168 -5.92 -15.22 3.95
N ILE A 169 -5.24 -14.54 3.01
CA ILE A 169 -5.41 -13.10 2.80
C ILE A 169 -6.52 -12.89 1.78
N LYS A 170 -7.44 -12.00 2.11
CA LYS A 170 -8.46 -11.52 1.18
C LYS A 170 -8.19 -10.07 0.81
N VAL A 171 -8.22 -9.77 -0.49
CA VAL A 171 -8.20 -8.41 -1.02
C VAL A 171 -9.52 -8.17 -1.74
N ILE A 172 -10.28 -7.22 -1.25
CA ILE A 172 -11.64 -6.92 -1.69
C ILE A 172 -11.65 -5.46 -2.19
N PRO A 173 -11.70 -5.24 -3.52
CA PRO A 173 -11.88 -3.90 -4.06
C PRO A 173 -13.29 -3.39 -3.80
N PHE A 174 -13.41 -2.09 -3.61
CA PHE A 174 -14.69 -1.40 -3.55
C PHE A 174 -14.60 -0.07 -4.29
N THR A 175 -15.70 0.34 -4.90
CA THR A 175 -15.74 1.58 -5.68
C THR A 175 -15.66 2.80 -4.77
N VAL A 176 -14.83 3.77 -5.15
CA VAL A 176 -14.75 5.09 -4.54
C VAL A 176 -15.00 6.18 -5.60
N ARG A 177 -15.23 7.42 -5.16
CA ARG A 177 -15.49 8.53 -6.06
C ARG A 177 -14.27 9.46 -6.08
N HIS A 178 -13.54 9.46 -7.19
CA HIS A 178 -12.42 10.37 -7.40
C HIS A 178 -12.86 11.56 -8.31
N ALA A 179 -12.43 11.63 -9.53
CA ALA A 179 -12.85 12.69 -10.47
C ALA A 179 -14.11 12.29 -11.25
N ASP A 180 -14.82 13.28 -11.81
CA ASP A 180 -16.10 13.05 -12.50
C ASP A 180 -15.97 12.23 -13.79
N PHE A 181 -14.76 12.19 -14.36
CA PHE A 181 -14.45 11.47 -15.59
C PHE A 181 -13.72 10.14 -15.36
N ILE A 182 -13.64 9.68 -14.11
CA ILE A 182 -13.06 8.39 -13.74
C ILE A 182 -14.20 7.46 -13.33
N ASP A 183 -14.60 6.58 -14.24
CA ASP A 183 -15.73 5.67 -14.04
C ASP A 183 -15.43 4.57 -13.00
N SER A 184 -14.14 4.26 -12.77
CA SER A 184 -13.73 3.19 -11.88
C SER A 184 -12.45 3.54 -11.08
N ALA A 185 -12.64 4.15 -9.91
CA ALA A 185 -11.61 4.24 -8.89
C ALA A 185 -11.93 3.25 -7.76
N LEU A 186 -10.90 2.59 -7.24
CA LEU A 186 -11.03 1.52 -6.24
C LEU A 186 -10.32 1.90 -4.94
N GLY A 187 -10.98 1.63 -3.83
CA GLY A 187 -10.34 1.39 -2.54
C GLY A 187 -10.20 -0.12 -2.32
N TYR A 188 -9.42 -0.51 -1.32
CA TYR A 188 -9.19 -1.91 -1.01
C TYR A 188 -9.42 -2.20 0.47
N ARG A 189 -10.17 -3.27 0.74
CA ARG A 189 -10.28 -3.91 2.05
C ARG A 189 -9.42 -5.16 2.05
N ILE A 190 -8.48 -5.23 2.99
CA ILE A 190 -7.53 -6.34 3.12
C ILE A 190 -7.78 -7.01 4.46
N GLU A 191 -8.03 -8.32 4.44
CA GLU A 191 -8.32 -9.12 5.62
C GLU A 191 -7.33 -10.26 5.76
N TYR A 192 -6.80 -10.44 6.99
CA TYR A 192 -5.95 -11.57 7.34
C TYR A 192 -5.95 -11.78 8.86
N GLY A 193 -6.13 -13.03 9.32
CA GLY A 193 -6.01 -13.38 10.73
C GLY A 193 -6.93 -12.59 11.67
N GLY A 194 -8.13 -12.22 11.22
CA GLY A 194 -9.06 -11.39 11.97
C GLY A 194 -8.70 -9.91 12.05
N ARG A 195 -7.71 -9.46 11.27
CA ARG A 195 -7.31 -8.04 11.12
C ARG A 195 -7.84 -7.49 9.81
N THR A 196 -8.09 -6.20 9.81
CA THR A 196 -8.62 -5.47 8.67
C THR A 196 -7.85 -4.19 8.41
N VAL A 197 -7.33 -4.05 7.20
CA VAL A 197 -6.69 -2.83 6.69
C VAL A 197 -7.51 -2.29 5.53
N ILE A 198 -7.73 -0.99 5.53
CA ILE A 198 -8.41 -0.27 4.45
C ILE A 198 -7.42 0.69 3.80
N LEU A 199 -7.37 0.68 2.47
CA LEU A 199 -6.68 1.66 1.65
C LEU A 199 -7.73 2.41 0.85
N SER A 200 -7.78 3.74 1.00
CA SER A 200 -8.85 4.54 0.36
C SER A 200 -8.70 4.60 -1.17
N GLY A 201 -7.47 4.52 -1.71
CA GLY A 201 -7.18 5.11 -3.01
C GLY A 201 -7.48 6.61 -3.01
N ASP A 202 -7.49 7.23 -4.17
CA ASP A 202 -7.91 8.62 -4.32
C ASP A 202 -9.43 8.71 -4.33
N THR A 203 -9.99 9.57 -3.49
CA THR A 203 -11.43 9.65 -3.31
C THR A 203 -11.88 10.97 -2.72
N ARG A 204 -13.06 11.45 -3.12
CA ARG A 204 -13.84 12.39 -2.33
C ARG A 204 -14.42 11.70 -1.10
N TYR A 205 -15.12 12.43 -0.25
CA TYR A 205 -15.97 11.81 0.76
C TYR A 205 -16.84 10.69 0.15
N SER A 206 -16.75 9.49 0.67
CA SER A 206 -17.38 8.29 0.09
C SER A 206 -18.11 7.46 1.16
N GLU A 207 -19.44 7.36 1.02
CA GLU A 207 -20.27 6.49 1.85
C GLU A 207 -19.91 5.02 1.64
N ASN A 208 -19.52 4.64 0.41
CA ASN A 208 -19.14 3.27 0.10
C ASN A 208 -17.82 2.89 0.81
N LEU A 209 -16.84 3.80 0.85
CA LEU A 209 -15.64 3.62 1.67
C LEU A 209 -16.01 3.38 3.14
N ILE A 210 -16.89 4.21 3.71
CA ILE A 210 -17.34 4.05 5.10
C ILE A 210 -17.98 2.69 5.34
N LYS A 211 -18.81 2.22 4.40
CA LYS A 211 -19.44 0.89 4.45
C LYS A 211 -18.39 -0.22 4.51
N TYR A 212 -17.40 -0.20 3.60
CA TYR A 212 -16.36 -1.22 3.54
C TYR A 212 -15.31 -1.10 4.67
N ALA A 213 -15.15 0.09 5.24
CA ALA A 213 -14.20 0.35 6.31
C ALA A 213 -14.73 0.01 7.71
N LYS A 214 -15.97 -0.44 7.85
CA LYS A 214 -16.51 -0.86 9.15
C LYS A 214 -15.64 -1.96 9.78
N GLY A 215 -15.25 -1.73 11.04
CA GLY A 215 -14.40 -2.65 11.80
C GLY A 215 -12.91 -2.63 11.39
N ALA A 216 -12.47 -1.59 10.69
CA ALA A 216 -11.07 -1.45 10.32
C ALA A 216 -10.15 -1.29 11.55
N ASP A 217 -9.06 -2.05 11.56
CA ASP A 217 -7.96 -1.83 12.49
C ASP A 217 -7.14 -0.62 12.02
N LEU A 218 -6.79 -0.58 10.75
CA LEU A 218 -6.03 0.50 10.12
C LEU A 218 -6.80 1.05 8.91
N LEU A 219 -6.93 2.37 8.85
CA LEU A 219 -7.41 3.09 7.66
C LEU A 219 -6.29 4.00 7.14
N VAL A 220 -5.71 3.64 5.99
CA VAL A 220 -4.81 4.50 5.22
C VAL A 220 -5.66 5.29 4.25
N HIS A 221 -5.67 6.61 4.39
CA HIS A 221 -6.56 7.50 3.64
C HIS A 221 -5.77 8.61 2.96
N GLU A 222 -6.18 9.00 1.77
CA GLU A 222 -5.64 10.19 1.10
C GLU A 222 -6.04 11.48 1.82
N VAL A 223 -5.33 12.57 1.53
CA VAL A 223 -5.72 13.91 1.98
C VAL A 223 -5.25 15.00 1.03
N ALA A 224 -6.14 15.94 0.70
CA ALA A 224 -5.80 17.13 -0.06
C ALA A 224 -6.08 18.40 0.76
N ALA A 225 -5.16 19.35 0.72
CA ALA A 225 -5.31 20.62 1.41
C ALA A 225 -4.67 21.78 0.65
N SER A 226 -5.23 22.95 0.84
CA SER A 226 -4.69 24.23 0.35
C SER A 226 -4.88 25.32 1.42
N ASN A 227 -4.17 26.44 1.26
CA ASN A 227 -4.41 27.63 2.05
C ASN A 227 -5.65 28.43 1.58
N ASP A 228 -6.18 29.29 2.44
CA ASP A 228 -7.39 30.07 2.16
C ASP A 228 -7.27 30.99 0.93
N TYR A 229 -6.10 31.59 0.73
CA TYR A 229 -5.86 32.46 -0.43
C TYR A 229 -6.00 31.66 -1.73
N SER A 230 -5.30 30.55 -1.83
CA SER A 230 -5.29 29.72 -3.03
C SER A 230 -6.67 29.11 -3.32
N THR A 231 -7.37 28.67 -2.26
CA THR A 231 -8.74 28.16 -2.39
C THR A 231 -9.71 29.23 -2.91
N LYS A 232 -9.56 30.49 -2.49
CA LYS A 232 -10.42 31.58 -2.96
C LYS A 232 -10.09 32.08 -4.38
N ASN A 233 -8.82 32.05 -4.77
CA ASN A 233 -8.34 32.73 -5.96
C ASN A 233 -7.94 31.80 -7.12
N SER A 234 -7.91 30.48 -6.92
CA SER A 234 -7.55 29.51 -7.98
C SER A 234 -8.68 28.51 -8.27
N PRO A 235 -9.40 28.66 -9.39
CA PRO A 235 -10.40 27.69 -9.82
C PRO A 235 -9.80 26.27 -9.97
N LEU A 236 -8.56 26.17 -10.46
CA LEU A 236 -7.86 24.88 -10.62
C LEU A 236 -7.66 24.19 -9.28
N ILE A 237 -7.21 24.91 -8.24
CA ILE A 237 -7.03 24.33 -6.90
C ILE A 237 -8.37 23.87 -6.35
N ASN A 238 -9.44 24.66 -6.51
CA ASN A 238 -10.77 24.25 -6.09
C ASN A 238 -11.21 22.96 -6.80
N GLN A 239 -10.96 22.86 -8.10
CA GLN A 239 -11.27 21.65 -8.86
C GLN A 239 -10.50 20.44 -8.33
N ILE A 240 -9.20 20.57 -8.08
CA ILE A 240 -8.38 19.48 -7.52
C ILE A 240 -8.90 19.09 -6.13
N LEU A 241 -9.16 20.04 -5.23
CA LEU A 241 -9.70 19.77 -3.90
C LEU A 241 -11.07 19.05 -3.96
N ASN A 242 -11.88 19.34 -4.98
CA ASN A 242 -13.16 18.65 -5.20
C ASN A 242 -13.01 17.21 -5.67
N PHE A 243 -11.85 16.81 -6.17
CA PHE A 243 -11.56 15.41 -6.56
C PHE A 243 -10.99 14.56 -5.42
N HIS A 244 -10.62 15.19 -4.31
CA HIS A 244 -9.96 14.59 -3.17
C HIS A 244 -10.69 14.85 -1.86
N THR A 245 -10.23 14.23 -0.80
CA THR A 245 -10.79 14.39 0.55
C THR A 245 -10.02 15.48 1.32
N GLN A 246 -10.69 16.55 1.72
CA GLN A 246 -10.12 17.55 2.59
C GLN A 246 -10.07 17.08 4.06
N PRO A 247 -9.23 17.68 4.92
CA PRO A 247 -9.06 17.25 6.33
C PRO A 247 -10.38 17.19 7.12
N GLU A 248 -11.31 18.09 6.86
CA GLU A 248 -12.62 18.13 7.51
C GLU A 248 -13.51 16.96 7.11
N ASP A 249 -13.49 16.59 5.82
CA ASP A 249 -14.24 15.44 5.32
C ASP A 249 -13.60 14.12 5.73
N ALA A 250 -12.27 14.07 5.76
CA ALA A 250 -11.54 12.92 6.33
C ALA A 250 -11.94 12.70 7.82
N ALA A 251 -12.07 13.77 8.60
CA ALA A 251 -12.55 13.68 9.97
C ALA A 251 -13.96 13.10 10.07
N ARG A 252 -14.86 13.44 9.12
CA ARG A 252 -16.21 12.86 9.05
C ARG A 252 -16.15 11.35 8.76
N VAL A 253 -15.30 10.94 7.81
CA VAL A 253 -15.07 9.53 7.50
C VAL A 253 -14.54 8.81 8.74
N PHE A 254 -13.50 9.33 9.39
CA PHE A 254 -12.88 8.70 10.55
C PHE A 254 -13.82 8.58 11.74
N ASN A 255 -14.69 9.56 11.97
CA ASN A 255 -15.71 9.48 13.03
C ASN A 255 -16.74 8.38 12.76
N GLN A 256 -17.11 8.14 11.51
CA GLN A 256 -18.09 7.11 11.14
C GLN A 256 -17.48 5.71 11.11
N VAL A 257 -16.22 5.57 10.68
CA VAL A 257 -15.48 4.32 10.64
C VAL A 257 -14.98 3.92 12.02
N ASN A 258 -14.49 4.89 12.78
CA ASN A 258 -13.82 4.73 14.09
C ASN A 258 -12.71 3.67 14.06
N PRO A 259 -11.70 3.80 13.15
CA PRO A 259 -10.62 2.84 13.05
C PRO A 259 -9.72 2.89 14.29
N LYS A 260 -9.05 1.78 14.62
CA LYS A 260 -8.06 1.79 15.72
C LYS A 260 -6.89 2.74 15.45
N MET A 261 -6.58 2.97 14.16
CA MET A 261 -5.59 3.95 13.69
C MET A 261 -5.99 4.47 12.31
N ALA A 262 -5.95 5.78 12.13
CA ALA A 262 -6.00 6.44 10.82
C ALA A 262 -4.60 6.97 10.45
N VAL A 263 -4.22 6.82 9.18
CA VAL A 263 -2.93 7.31 8.66
C VAL A 263 -3.17 7.98 7.32
N TYR A 264 -2.67 9.20 7.15
CA TYR A 264 -2.70 9.87 5.85
C TYR A 264 -1.59 9.37 4.92
N SER A 265 -1.93 9.15 3.65
CA SER A 265 -1.02 8.90 2.53
C SER A 265 -1.54 9.67 1.32
N HIS A 266 -0.90 9.59 0.16
CA HIS A 266 -1.28 10.38 -1.00
C HIS A 266 -1.59 11.84 -0.62
N ILE A 267 -0.53 12.55 -0.17
CA ILE A 267 -0.68 13.85 0.46
C ILE A 267 -0.57 14.94 -0.60
N VAL A 268 -1.71 15.51 -0.97
CA VAL A 268 -1.84 16.58 -1.97
C VAL A 268 -1.85 17.94 -1.27
N VAL A 269 -0.76 18.69 -1.34
CA VAL A 269 -0.65 20.01 -0.69
C VAL A 269 -0.42 21.08 -1.75
N LEU A 270 -1.37 22.00 -1.87
CA LEU A 270 -1.48 22.92 -3.00
C LEU A 270 -1.31 24.37 -2.57
N THR A 271 -0.66 25.16 -3.43
CA THR A 271 -0.65 26.61 -3.36
C THR A 271 -0.69 27.22 -4.78
N ALA A 272 -1.38 28.33 -4.94
CA ALA A 272 -1.43 29.06 -6.20
C ALA A 272 -0.19 29.96 -6.40
N GLU A 273 0.37 30.45 -5.32
CA GLU A 273 1.50 31.39 -5.36
C GLU A 273 2.47 31.11 -4.22
N ALA A 274 3.78 31.17 -4.51
CA ALA A 274 4.82 30.83 -3.53
C ALA A 274 4.83 31.75 -2.30
N VAL A 275 4.32 32.97 -2.41
CA VAL A 275 4.19 33.92 -1.29
C VAL A 275 3.15 33.47 -0.26
N TYR A 276 2.22 32.63 -0.65
CA TYR A 276 1.23 32.00 0.24
C TYR A 276 1.56 30.51 0.38
N PRO A 277 2.37 30.09 1.37
CA PRO A 277 2.82 28.71 1.46
C PRO A 277 1.64 27.74 1.63
N PRO A 278 1.79 26.50 1.14
CA PRO A 278 0.79 25.47 1.37
C PRO A 278 0.68 25.12 2.86
N PRO A 279 -0.43 24.52 3.29
CA PRO A 279 -0.60 24.07 4.66
C PRO A 279 0.50 23.10 5.10
N THR A 280 0.97 23.28 6.31
CA THR A 280 1.93 22.36 6.94
C THR A 280 1.26 21.06 7.38
N VAL A 281 2.06 20.02 7.63
CA VAL A 281 1.59 18.76 8.22
C VAL A 281 0.81 19.00 9.52
N SER A 282 1.30 19.89 10.38
CA SER A 282 0.64 20.23 11.64
C SER A 282 -0.74 20.85 11.43
N GLU A 283 -0.87 21.73 10.45
CA GLU A 283 -2.15 22.37 10.12
C GLU A 283 -3.15 21.37 9.56
N ILE A 284 -2.74 20.45 8.66
CA ILE A 284 -3.60 19.40 8.11
C ILE A 284 -4.12 18.52 9.25
N LEU A 285 -3.24 18.02 10.12
CA LEU A 285 -3.64 17.21 11.27
C LEU A 285 -4.55 17.98 12.22
N SER A 286 -4.24 19.24 12.51
CA SER A 286 -5.07 20.09 13.39
C SER A 286 -6.47 20.31 12.83
N ARG A 287 -6.61 20.52 11.51
CA ARG A 287 -7.92 20.66 10.83
C ARG A 287 -8.78 19.42 11.04
N THR A 288 -8.21 18.22 10.82
CA THR A 288 -8.90 16.95 11.06
C THR A 288 -9.26 16.77 12.53
N GLN A 289 -8.33 17.07 13.43
CA GLN A 289 -8.46 16.88 14.88
C GLN A 289 -9.40 17.90 15.55
N LYS A 290 -9.93 18.89 14.82
CA LYS A 290 -11.02 19.73 15.35
C LYS A 290 -12.24 18.87 15.74
N THR A 291 -12.57 17.88 14.93
CA THR A 291 -13.76 17.04 15.13
C THR A 291 -13.44 15.54 15.35
N TYR A 292 -12.36 15.00 14.81
CA TYR A 292 -11.92 13.62 15.07
C TYR A 292 -10.90 13.57 16.20
N LYS A 293 -11.18 12.77 17.24
CA LYS A 293 -10.32 12.64 18.44
C LYS A 293 -9.62 11.29 18.56
N GLY A 294 -9.82 10.41 17.58
CA GLY A 294 -9.13 9.11 17.52
C GLY A 294 -7.67 9.22 17.09
N PRO A 295 -6.92 8.09 17.13
CA PRO A 295 -5.53 8.03 16.71
C PRO A 295 -5.37 8.39 15.24
N LEU A 296 -4.55 9.40 14.95
CA LEU A 296 -4.26 9.88 13.59
C LEU A 296 -2.77 10.20 13.45
N GLN A 297 -2.18 9.80 12.32
CA GLN A 297 -0.82 10.17 11.96
C GLN A 297 -0.72 10.61 10.50
N MET A 298 0.25 11.49 10.22
CA MET A 298 0.70 11.77 8.86
C MET A 298 1.67 10.66 8.43
N GLY A 299 1.40 10.01 7.31
CA GLY A 299 2.30 9.03 6.73
C GLY A 299 3.61 9.66 6.25
N GLU A 300 4.68 8.90 6.37
CA GLU A 300 6.01 9.23 5.85
C GLU A 300 6.49 8.07 4.99
N ASP A 301 7.31 8.36 3.98
CA ASP A 301 7.88 7.31 3.14
C ASP A 301 8.67 6.31 3.99
N LEU A 302 8.49 5.02 3.69
CA LEU A 302 9.06 3.88 4.41
C LEU A 302 8.56 3.70 5.87
N MET A 303 7.58 4.49 6.33
CA MET A 303 6.90 4.23 7.58
C MET A 303 6.21 2.86 7.50
N SER A 304 6.39 2.02 8.51
CA SER A 304 5.72 0.72 8.62
C SER A 304 4.77 0.67 9.81
N ILE A 305 3.63 0.02 9.60
CA ILE A 305 2.56 -0.16 10.60
C ILE A 305 2.29 -1.65 10.71
N GLU A 306 2.55 -2.23 11.88
CA GLU A 306 2.17 -3.60 12.20
C GLU A 306 0.78 -3.61 12.84
N VAL A 307 -0.16 -4.28 12.18
CA VAL A 307 -1.55 -4.46 12.61
C VAL A 307 -1.68 -5.85 13.24
N GLY A 308 -1.56 -5.91 14.53
CA GLY A 308 -1.70 -7.10 15.38
C GLY A 308 -2.70 -6.85 16.51
N ASP A 309 -2.47 -7.46 17.68
CA ASP A 309 -3.26 -7.17 18.88
C ASP A 309 -3.14 -5.70 19.29
N LYS A 310 -1.98 -5.13 19.05
CA LYS A 310 -1.71 -3.69 19.15
C LYS A 310 -1.18 -3.19 17.81
N ILE A 311 -1.52 -1.96 17.48
CA ILE A 311 -0.94 -1.30 16.30
C ILE A 311 0.39 -0.68 16.70
N MET A 312 1.45 -1.03 15.95
CA MET A 312 2.80 -0.49 16.16
C MET A 312 3.24 0.26 14.93
N VAL A 313 3.59 1.52 15.09
CA VAL A 313 4.12 2.37 14.01
C VAL A 313 5.62 2.51 14.17
N LYS A 314 6.36 2.29 13.08
CA LYS A 314 7.82 2.41 13.03
C LYS A 314 8.20 3.35 11.89
N LYS A 315 8.93 4.42 12.21
CA LYS A 315 9.55 5.28 11.19
C LYS A 315 10.79 4.62 10.63
N PHE A 316 11.07 4.86 9.36
CA PHE A 316 12.30 4.38 8.75
C PHE A 316 13.49 5.24 9.19
N VAL A 317 14.57 4.59 9.60
CA VAL A 317 15.84 5.26 9.93
C VAL A 317 16.90 4.70 9.00
N GLN A 318 17.46 5.57 8.18
CA GLN A 318 18.55 5.21 7.28
C GLN A 318 19.81 4.87 8.10
N GLY A 319 20.37 3.66 7.91
CA GLY A 319 21.59 3.25 8.64
C GLY A 319 21.36 2.27 9.80
N GLY A 320 20.13 1.88 10.10
CA GLY A 320 19.87 0.62 10.83
C GLY A 320 20.01 0.61 12.35
N LYS A 321 20.03 1.77 13.04
CA LYS A 321 19.73 1.81 14.49
C LYS A 321 18.33 2.39 14.66
N GLN A 322 17.35 1.54 14.99
CA GLN A 322 16.03 2.03 15.41
C GLN A 322 16.21 2.81 16.73
N PRO A 323 15.58 3.98 16.89
CA PRO A 323 15.52 4.61 18.19
C PRO A 323 14.79 3.66 19.15
N GLU A 324 15.40 3.41 20.30
CA GLU A 324 14.77 2.67 21.37
C GLU A 324 13.45 3.34 21.76
N LYS A 325 12.46 2.51 22.10
CA LYS A 325 11.13 2.90 22.53
C LYS A 325 11.18 4.08 23.47
N ILE A 326 10.54 5.18 23.10
CA ILE A 326 10.04 6.14 24.09
C ILE A 326 8.81 5.47 24.71
N ARG A 327 8.94 5.18 26.00
CA ARG A 327 7.88 4.61 26.86
C ARG A 327 6.72 5.60 27.04
#